data_969f396b439a588b646d72b6c018ba0f
#
_entry.id   969f396b439a588b646d72b6c018ba0f
#
_cell.length_a   1.000
_cell.length_b   1.000
_cell.length_c   1.000
_cell.angle_alpha   90.00
_cell.angle_beta   90.00
_cell.angle_gamma   90.00
#
_symmetry.space_group_name_H-M   'P 1'
#
loop_
_entity.id
_entity.type
_entity.pdbx_description
1 polymer ?
#
loop_
_entity_poly.entity_id
_entity_poly.type
_entity_poly.pdbx_seq_one_letter_code
_entity_poly.pdbx_strand_id
1 'polypeptide(L)'
;MKIALCHLELSCGPQERNLQLLEQAVQLAAEQGADWVLTPEVAVQGYYFYRIDNNALVASQPSPKLEPLRKLCCEYGITLFLGCGEYDAACDKNFNSCLVFGPDGELIGRHRKLFGECLGAEAWARKGDSFTVLPCSGLQTGVLVCADLWFPEYYEGTKAQGAEIIVDMAAWPPTQVCGNPLPAWLHASKVTDMTIIVCNQTGSPEWMDMSVGQSVVIDQGELKLAYSGEPAVLLFDYDADAKRVQSIAYDVHYI
;
A
#
# COMPACT_ATOMS: atom_id res chain seq x y z
N MET A 1 3.75 9.61 -16.04
CA MET A 1 3.20 8.29 -15.69
C MET A 1 1.89 8.44 -14.94
N LYS A 2 1.02 7.45 -15.01
CA LYS A 2 -0.26 7.45 -14.30
C LYS A 2 -0.23 6.45 -13.15
N ILE A 3 -0.64 6.88 -11.95
CA ILE A 3 -0.62 6.07 -10.74
C ILE A 3 -2.05 5.91 -10.22
N ALA A 4 -2.41 4.68 -9.83
CA ALA A 4 -3.71 4.33 -9.29
C ALA A 4 -3.61 3.88 -7.83
N LEU A 5 -4.52 4.37 -6.98
CA LEU A 5 -4.70 3.93 -5.60
C LEU A 5 -6.02 3.18 -5.48
N CYS A 6 -5.98 1.94 -5.03
CA CYS A 6 -7.16 1.12 -4.76
C CYS A 6 -7.73 1.42 -3.37
N HIS A 7 -8.49 2.52 -3.23
CA HIS A 7 -9.14 2.90 -1.97
C HIS A 7 -10.39 2.06 -1.74
N LEU A 8 -10.23 0.86 -1.16
CA LEU A 8 -11.23 -0.20 -1.15
C LEU A 8 -11.64 -0.61 0.28
N GLU A 9 -12.82 -1.20 0.39
CA GLU A 9 -13.32 -1.84 1.61
C GLU A 9 -12.82 -3.29 1.70
N LEU A 10 -11.65 -3.49 2.32
CA LEU A 10 -10.97 -4.79 2.39
C LEU A 10 -10.75 -5.30 3.82
N SER A 11 -10.93 -4.43 4.83
CA SER A 11 -10.46 -4.64 6.21
C SER A 11 -10.96 -5.91 6.90
N CYS A 12 -12.19 -6.35 6.62
CA CYS A 12 -12.80 -7.52 7.27
C CYS A 12 -12.75 -8.81 6.42
N GLY A 13 -12.27 -8.79 5.20
CA GLY A 13 -12.21 -9.97 4.34
C GLY A 13 -13.60 -10.44 3.88
N PRO A 14 -13.85 -11.73 3.65
CA PRO A 14 -12.85 -12.81 3.63
C PRO A 14 -11.86 -12.67 2.46
N GLN A 15 -10.75 -13.41 2.53
CA GLN A 15 -9.67 -13.34 1.54
C GLN A 15 -10.15 -13.52 0.10
N GLU A 16 -11.08 -14.44 -0.14
CA GLU A 16 -11.60 -14.72 -1.48
C GLU A 16 -12.37 -13.52 -2.06
N ARG A 17 -13.20 -12.85 -1.24
CA ARG A 17 -13.87 -11.58 -1.63
C ARG A 17 -12.85 -10.50 -1.93
N ASN A 18 -11.86 -10.35 -1.07
CA ASN A 18 -10.83 -9.32 -1.25
C ASN A 18 -10.03 -9.55 -2.54
N LEU A 19 -9.65 -10.79 -2.85
CA LEU A 19 -8.96 -11.10 -4.10
C LEU A 19 -9.80 -10.78 -5.33
N GLN A 20 -11.10 -11.08 -5.31
CA GLN A 20 -12.01 -10.71 -6.41
C GLN A 20 -12.13 -9.20 -6.60
N LEU A 21 -12.26 -8.46 -5.49
CA LEU A 21 -12.33 -7.00 -5.52
C LEU A 21 -11.02 -6.37 -5.98
N LEU A 22 -9.88 -6.92 -5.54
CA LEU A 22 -8.55 -6.50 -5.99
C LEU A 22 -8.35 -6.75 -7.49
N GLU A 23 -8.77 -7.91 -8.00
CA GLU A 23 -8.71 -8.22 -9.43
C GLU A 23 -9.53 -7.21 -10.25
N GLN A 24 -10.76 -6.90 -9.84
CA GLN A 24 -11.60 -5.90 -10.49
C GLN A 24 -10.97 -4.51 -10.46
N ALA A 25 -10.44 -4.08 -9.31
CA ALA A 25 -9.84 -2.76 -9.13
C ALA A 25 -8.53 -2.61 -9.93
N VAL A 26 -7.67 -3.63 -9.91
CA VAL A 26 -6.41 -3.64 -10.68
C VAL A 26 -6.69 -3.63 -12.17
N GLN A 27 -7.66 -4.43 -12.64
CA GLN A 27 -8.09 -4.41 -14.04
C GLN A 27 -8.61 -3.04 -14.44
N LEU A 28 -9.53 -2.46 -13.64
CA LEU A 28 -10.06 -1.11 -13.90
C LEU A 28 -8.95 -0.07 -13.98
N ALA A 29 -8.01 -0.07 -13.01
CA ALA A 29 -6.86 0.84 -13.02
C ALA A 29 -6.04 0.71 -14.31
N ALA A 30 -5.74 -0.53 -14.71
CA ALA A 30 -4.97 -0.83 -15.92
C ALA A 30 -5.70 -0.38 -17.20
N GLU A 31 -7.01 -0.62 -17.32
CA GLU A 31 -7.84 -0.15 -18.42
C GLU A 31 -7.91 1.38 -18.53
N GLN A 32 -7.75 2.10 -17.39
CA GLN A 32 -7.63 3.56 -17.36
C GLN A 32 -6.18 4.04 -17.62
N GLY A 33 -5.26 3.14 -17.94
CA GLY A 33 -3.90 3.44 -18.34
C GLY A 33 -2.93 3.70 -17.19
N ALA A 34 -3.18 3.11 -16.01
CA ALA A 34 -2.23 3.18 -14.91
C ALA A 34 -0.92 2.46 -15.26
N ASP A 35 0.22 3.06 -14.91
CA ASP A 35 1.54 2.43 -14.93
C ASP A 35 1.83 1.74 -13.59
N TRP A 36 1.37 2.33 -12.48
CA TRP A 36 1.46 1.78 -11.14
C TRP A 36 0.08 1.63 -10.50
N VAL A 37 -0.10 0.53 -9.78
CA VAL A 37 -1.29 0.29 -8.97
C VAL A 37 -0.88 -0.04 -7.55
N LEU A 38 -1.39 0.72 -6.58
CA LEU A 38 -1.14 0.53 -5.16
C LEU A 38 -2.40 0.00 -4.48
N THR A 39 -2.23 -0.97 -3.59
CA THR A 39 -3.30 -1.49 -2.75
C THR A 39 -3.06 -1.13 -1.28
N PRO A 40 -4.09 -1.18 -0.42
CA PRO A 40 -3.93 -0.93 1.00
C PRO A 40 -3.08 -2.00 1.73
N GLU A 41 -2.75 -1.71 2.99
CA GLU A 41 -2.11 -2.65 3.91
C GLU A 41 -2.98 -3.89 4.14
N VAL A 42 -2.36 -5.09 4.11
CA VAL A 42 -3.01 -6.41 4.28
C VAL A 42 -4.26 -6.58 3.38
N ALA A 43 -4.23 -5.99 2.19
CA ALA A 43 -5.37 -5.96 1.27
C ALA A 43 -5.89 -7.37 0.91
N VAL A 44 -5.00 -8.35 0.80
CA VAL A 44 -5.35 -9.72 0.43
C VAL A 44 -6.19 -10.40 1.52
N GLN A 45 -5.72 -10.40 2.76
CA GLN A 45 -6.41 -11.09 3.87
C GLN A 45 -7.49 -10.21 4.52
N GLY A 46 -7.31 -8.88 4.48
CA GLY A 46 -8.04 -7.90 5.26
C GLY A 46 -7.35 -7.59 6.59
N TYR A 47 -7.28 -6.31 6.97
CA TYR A 47 -6.50 -5.86 8.13
C TYR A 47 -6.90 -6.55 9.44
N TYR A 48 -8.19 -6.90 9.60
CA TYR A 48 -8.71 -7.54 10.80
C TYR A 48 -8.83 -9.06 10.71
N PHE A 49 -8.32 -9.70 9.66
CA PHE A 49 -8.48 -11.15 9.47
C PHE A 49 -8.12 -11.98 10.71
N TYR A 50 -7.05 -11.61 11.40
CA TYR A 50 -6.57 -12.33 12.59
C TYR A 50 -7.40 -12.06 13.85
N ARG A 51 -8.09 -10.92 13.93
CA ARG A 51 -9.06 -10.65 15.00
C ARG A 51 -10.35 -11.42 14.79
N ILE A 52 -10.73 -11.67 13.54
CA ILE A 52 -11.93 -12.41 13.17
C ILE A 52 -11.69 -13.91 13.38
N ASP A 53 -10.52 -14.41 12.97
CA ASP A 53 -10.09 -15.79 13.21
C ASP A 53 -8.61 -15.83 13.61
N ASN A 54 -8.35 -16.01 14.90
CA ASN A 54 -6.99 -16.03 15.43
C ASN A 54 -6.20 -17.31 15.08
N ASN A 55 -6.83 -18.28 14.41
CA ASN A 55 -6.20 -19.46 13.83
C ASN A 55 -5.98 -19.33 12.31
N ALA A 56 -6.33 -18.20 11.73
CA ALA A 56 -6.16 -17.97 10.30
C ALA A 56 -4.69 -18.15 9.89
N LEU A 57 -4.46 -18.97 8.87
CA LEU A 57 -3.13 -19.24 8.36
C LEU A 57 -2.73 -18.21 7.31
N VAL A 58 -1.50 -17.73 7.43
CA VAL A 58 -0.85 -16.88 6.42
C VAL A 58 -0.05 -17.76 5.48
N ALA A 59 -0.26 -17.62 4.18
CA ALA A 59 0.45 -18.42 3.17
C ALA A 59 1.84 -17.83 2.88
N SER A 60 2.76 -18.69 2.42
CA SER A 60 3.98 -18.24 1.78
C SER A 60 3.65 -17.46 0.51
N GLN A 61 4.41 -16.38 0.25
CA GLN A 61 4.15 -15.48 -0.87
C GLN A 61 5.32 -15.49 -1.90
N PRO A 62 4.99 -15.35 -3.21
CA PRO A 62 3.66 -15.25 -3.79
C PRO A 62 2.93 -16.58 -3.79
N SER A 63 1.69 -16.59 -3.31
CA SER A 63 0.86 -17.79 -3.36
C SER A 63 0.19 -17.96 -4.73
N PRO A 64 -0.21 -19.19 -5.12
CA PRO A 64 -0.95 -19.40 -6.38
C PRO A 64 -2.25 -18.60 -6.51
N LYS A 65 -2.83 -18.16 -5.39
CA LYS A 65 -4.04 -17.32 -5.41
C LYS A 65 -3.80 -15.92 -6.00
N LEU A 66 -2.54 -15.47 -6.09
CA LEU A 66 -2.17 -14.17 -6.66
C LEU A 66 -1.95 -14.24 -8.19
N GLU A 67 -2.03 -15.42 -8.78
CA GLU A 67 -1.80 -15.60 -10.22
C GLU A 67 -2.71 -14.73 -11.11
N PRO A 68 -4.02 -14.51 -10.82
CA PRO A 68 -4.83 -13.59 -11.61
C PRO A 68 -4.27 -12.14 -11.61
N LEU A 69 -3.83 -11.63 -10.45
CA LEU A 69 -3.23 -10.29 -10.35
C LEU A 69 -1.90 -10.19 -11.10
N ARG A 70 -1.05 -11.22 -11.02
CA ARG A 70 0.21 -11.29 -11.77
C ARG A 70 -0.01 -11.29 -13.29
N LYS A 71 -1.06 -11.99 -13.76
CA LYS A 71 -1.45 -11.98 -15.17
C LYS A 71 -1.86 -10.59 -15.64
N LEU A 72 -2.63 -9.85 -14.83
CA LEU A 72 -2.98 -8.45 -15.15
C LEU A 72 -1.73 -7.58 -15.24
N CYS A 73 -0.74 -7.76 -14.35
CA CYS A 73 0.53 -7.04 -14.45
C CYS A 73 1.20 -7.28 -15.81
N CYS A 74 1.29 -8.55 -16.23
CA CYS A 74 1.89 -8.94 -17.52
C CYS A 74 1.07 -8.46 -18.73
N GLU A 75 -0.25 -8.59 -18.67
CA GLU A 75 -1.15 -8.23 -19.77
C GLU A 75 -1.14 -6.73 -20.08
N TYR A 76 -1.15 -5.90 -19.03
CA TYR A 76 -1.24 -4.45 -19.17
C TYR A 76 0.12 -3.74 -18.98
N GLY A 77 1.19 -4.46 -18.62
CA GLY A 77 2.51 -3.88 -18.40
C GLY A 77 2.60 -2.97 -17.17
N ILE A 78 1.80 -3.25 -16.12
CA ILE A 78 1.73 -2.43 -14.90
C ILE A 78 2.64 -2.94 -13.78
N THR A 79 3.08 -2.05 -12.90
CA THR A 79 3.70 -2.41 -11.62
C THR A 79 2.65 -2.41 -10.52
N LEU A 80 2.52 -3.53 -9.79
CA LEU A 80 1.56 -3.69 -8.70
C LEU A 80 2.27 -3.73 -7.34
N PHE A 81 1.87 -2.81 -6.42
CA PHE A 81 2.27 -2.81 -5.02
C PHE A 81 1.13 -3.43 -4.20
N LEU A 82 1.32 -4.66 -3.73
CA LEU A 82 0.27 -5.48 -3.11
C LEU A 82 0.52 -5.69 -1.61
N GLY A 83 -0.33 -5.09 -0.77
CA GLY A 83 -0.32 -5.31 0.68
C GLY A 83 -0.88 -6.69 1.04
N CYS A 84 -0.12 -7.51 1.78
CA CYS A 84 -0.57 -8.84 2.18
C CYS A 84 0.16 -9.37 3.42
N GLY A 85 -0.43 -10.39 4.04
CA GLY A 85 0.28 -11.26 4.97
C GLY A 85 1.20 -12.24 4.23
N GLU A 86 2.41 -12.43 4.74
CA GLU A 86 3.44 -13.33 4.22
C GLU A 86 3.93 -14.26 5.31
N TYR A 87 3.94 -15.57 5.06
CA TYR A 87 4.64 -16.55 5.87
C TYR A 87 6.00 -16.87 5.27
N ASP A 88 7.04 -16.82 6.09
CA ASP A 88 8.40 -17.17 5.72
C ASP A 88 8.80 -18.49 6.41
N ALA A 89 8.86 -19.54 5.60
CA ALA A 89 9.23 -20.88 6.08
C ALA A 89 10.69 -20.98 6.55
N ALA A 90 11.58 -20.08 6.11
CA ALA A 90 12.98 -20.12 6.52
C ALA A 90 13.18 -19.72 7.99
N CYS A 91 12.34 -18.85 8.51
CA CYS A 91 12.40 -18.41 9.91
C CYS A 91 11.16 -18.81 10.73
N ASP A 92 10.16 -19.45 10.10
CA ASP A 92 8.88 -19.83 10.72
C ASP A 92 8.15 -18.63 11.34
N LYS A 93 7.99 -17.56 10.53
CA LYS A 93 7.36 -16.31 10.97
C LYS A 93 6.43 -15.74 9.91
N ASN A 94 5.42 -15.02 10.40
CA ASN A 94 4.53 -14.22 9.57
C ASN A 94 4.99 -12.75 9.55
N PHE A 95 4.78 -12.08 8.41
CA PHE A 95 5.09 -10.67 8.21
C PHE A 95 3.91 -9.94 7.55
N ASN A 96 3.75 -8.68 7.92
CA ASN A 96 2.93 -7.73 7.20
C ASN A 96 3.80 -7.14 6.08
N SER A 97 3.45 -7.45 4.83
CA SER A 97 4.34 -7.20 3.68
C SER A 97 3.65 -6.45 2.55
N CYS A 98 4.43 -5.70 1.81
CA CYS A 98 4.11 -5.28 0.45
C CYS A 98 4.93 -6.12 -0.53
N LEU A 99 4.25 -6.82 -1.44
CA LEU A 99 4.87 -7.47 -2.60
C LEU A 99 4.84 -6.52 -3.78
N VAL A 100 5.93 -6.45 -4.55
CA VAL A 100 5.98 -5.62 -5.75
C VAL A 100 6.14 -6.53 -6.96
N PHE A 101 5.11 -6.56 -7.81
CA PHE A 101 5.13 -7.27 -9.09
C PHE A 101 5.45 -6.31 -10.22
N GLY A 102 6.40 -6.67 -11.05
CA GLY A 102 6.79 -5.90 -12.22
C GLY A 102 5.83 -6.05 -13.41
N PRO A 103 6.07 -5.31 -14.50
CA PRO A 103 5.23 -5.33 -15.69
C PRO A 103 5.28 -6.64 -16.48
N ASP A 104 6.11 -7.59 -16.09
CA ASP A 104 6.16 -8.97 -16.59
C ASP A 104 5.40 -9.96 -15.67
N GLY A 105 4.75 -9.47 -14.59
CA GLY A 105 4.07 -10.26 -13.58
C GLY A 105 5.01 -11.00 -12.62
N GLU A 106 6.32 -10.76 -12.69
CA GLU A 106 7.28 -11.37 -11.77
C GLU A 106 7.45 -10.54 -10.49
N LEU A 107 7.75 -11.23 -9.38
CA LEU A 107 8.02 -10.57 -8.11
C LEU A 107 9.40 -9.90 -8.18
N ILE A 108 9.42 -8.56 -8.26
CA ILE A 108 10.67 -7.79 -8.32
C ILE A 108 11.21 -7.41 -6.94
N GLY A 109 10.38 -7.49 -5.90
CA GLY A 109 10.80 -7.25 -4.53
C GLY A 109 9.67 -7.34 -3.53
N ARG A 110 10.04 -7.21 -2.26
CA ARG A 110 9.10 -7.14 -1.14
C ARG A 110 9.63 -6.25 -0.04
N HIS A 111 8.71 -5.61 0.67
CA HIS A 111 8.99 -4.91 1.92
C HIS A 111 8.22 -5.58 3.04
N ARG A 112 8.87 -5.84 4.17
CA ARG A 112 8.26 -6.30 5.41
C ARG A 112 8.18 -5.13 6.37
N LYS A 113 7.00 -4.82 6.87
CA LYS A 113 6.77 -3.70 7.80
C LYS A 113 7.81 -3.68 8.91
N LEU A 114 8.49 -2.55 9.07
CA LEU A 114 9.58 -2.38 10.02
C LEU A 114 9.05 -2.09 11.43
N PHE A 115 7.96 -1.30 11.51
CA PHE A 115 7.28 -1.04 12.77
C PHE A 115 6.30 -2.16 13.09
N GLY A 116 6.41 -2.71 14.29
CA GLY A 116 5.45 -3.70 14.78
C GLY A 116 5.80 -4.16 16.18
N GLU A 117 4.86 -4.05 17.10
CA GLU A 117 4.99 -4.56 18.46
C GLU A 117 4.34 -5.94 18.64
N CYS A 118 3.85 -6.54 17.55
CA CYS A 118 3.10 -7.79 17.56
C CYS A 118 1.86 -7.72 18.49
N LEU A 119 1.15 -6.59 18.46
CA LEU A 119 0.00 -6.30 19.30
C LEU A 119 -1.25 -6.01 18.46
N GLY A 120 -2.41 -6.15 19.07
CA GLY A 120 -3.69 -5.74 18.49
C GLY A 120 -4.01 -6.50 17.19
N ALA A 121 -4.38 -5.78 16.13
CA ALA A 121 -4.72 -6.37 14.83
C ALA A 121 -3.52 -7.03 14.14
N GLU A 122 -2.29 -6.64 14.50
CA GLU A 122 -1.05 -7.14 13.92
C GLU A 122 -0.29 -8.12 14.84
N ALA A 123 -0.95 -8.69 15.87
CA ALA A 123 -0.33 -9.65 16.80
C ALA A 123 0.22 -10.91 16.09
N TRP A 124 -0.25 -11.19 14.89
CA TRP A 124 0.17 -12.31 14.05
C TRP A 124 1.51 -12.08 13.33
N ALA A 125 1.92 -10.81 13.13
CA ALA A 125 3.08 -10.46 12.32
C ALA A 125 4.31 -10.15 13.17
N ARG A 126 5.48 -10.41 12.60
CA ARG A 126 6.78 -9.93 13.09
C ARG A 126 7.24 -8.75 12.26
N LYS A 127 8.05 -7.88 12.85
CA LYS A 127 8.67 -6.76 12.13
C LYS A 127 9.77 -7.23 11.18
N GLY A 128 9.89 -6.54 10.07
CA GLY A 128 11.02 -6.66 9.15
C GLY A 128 12.30 -6.06 9.73
N ASP A 129 13.39 -6.18 8.99
CA ASP A 129 14.74 -5.81 9.42
C ASP A 129 15.52 -5.00 8.38
N SER A 130 14.92 -4.70 7.23
CA SER A 130 15.60 -4.06 6.11
C SER A 130 14.74 -3.03 5.39
N PHE A 131 15.37 -1.93 4.97
CA PHE A 131 14.75 -0.96 4.06
C PHE A 131 14.63 -1.56 2.65
N THR A 132 13.58 -1.16 1.94
CA THR A 132 13.34 -1.63 0.58
C THR A 132 13.27 -0.45 -0.37
N VAL A 133 14.21 -0.42 -1.33
CA VAL A 133 14.21 0.51 -2.46
C VAL A 133 14.34 -0.31 -3.72
N LEU A 134 13.41 -0.14 -4.65
CA LEU A 134 13.32 -0.93 -5.88
C LEU A 134 13.27 -0.02 -7.11
N PRO A 135 13.91 -0.40 -8.21
CA PRO A 135 13.77 0.31 -9.49
C PRO A 135 12.40 0.01 -10.11
N CYS A 136 11.47 0.94 -10.07
CA CYS A 136 10.15 0.84 -10.69
C CYS A 136 9.99 1.95 -11.73
N SER A 137 9.77 1.59 -12.99
CA SER A 137 9.56 2.54 -14.11
C SER A 137 10.58 3.69 -14.17
N GLY A 138 11.86 3.39 -13.89
CA GLY A 138 12.95 4.37 -13.91
C GLY A 138 13.16 5.18 -12.62
N LEU A 139 12.30 5.03 -11.62
CA LEU A 139 12.42 5.67 -10.30
C LEU A 139 12.92 4.68 -9.24
N GLN A 140 13.81 5.12 -8.36
CA GLN A 140 14.17 4.39 -7.14
C GLN A 140 13.04 4.57 -6.12
N THR A 141 12.21 3.55 -5.99
CA THR A 141 10.97 3.59 -5.21
C THR A 141 11.17 2.99 -3.83
N GLY A 142 11.07 3.81 -2.80
CA GLY A 142 11.00 3.37 -1.42
C GLY A 142 9.62 2.79 -1.12
N VAL A 143 9.59 1.62 -0.48
CA VAL A 143 8.34 0.95 -0.10
C VAL A 143 8.26 0.91 1.42
N LEU A 144 7.16 1.42 1.98
CA LEU A 144 6.84 1.40 3.41
C LEU A 144 5.43 0.84 3.64
N VAL A 145 5.14 0.46 4.88
CA VAL A 145 3.81 -0.03 5.26
C VAL A 145 3.33 0.73 6.50
N CYS A 146 2.34 1.58 6.30
CA CYS A 146 1.50 2.22 7.32
C CYS A 146 2.31 2.96 8.39
N ALA A 147 2.47 2.37 9.60
CA ALA A 147 3.18 2.99 10.70
C ALA A 147 4.69 3.18 10.46
N ASP A 148 5.27 2.54 9.45
CA ASP A 148 6.66 2.81 9.08
C ASP A 148 6.86 4.30 8.75
N LEU A 149 5.89 4.90 8.07
CA LEU A 149 5.97 6.31 7.68
C LEU A 149 5.82 7.30 8.84
N TRP A 150 5.50 6.82 10.04
CA TRP A 150 5.43 7.64 11.26
C TRP A 150 6.80 7.93 11.86
N PHE A 151 7.79 7.05 11.65
CA PHE A 151 9.07 7.07 12.34
C PHE A 151 10.20 7.61 11.45
N PRO A 152 10.91 8.68 11.87
CA PRO A 152 11.99 9.29 11.10
C PRO A 152 13.05 8.30 10.63
N GLU A 153 13.45 7.37 11.48
CA GLU A 153 14.48 6.37 11.16
C GLU A 153 14.12 5.52 9.93
N TYR A 154 12.83 5.30 9.64
CA TYR A 154 12.42 4.45 8.51
C TYR A 154 12.38 5.23 7.20
N TYR A 155 11.73 6.40 7.14
CA TYR A 155 11.70 7.16 5.89
C TYR A 155 13.04 7.83 5.56
N GLU A 156 13.83 8.26 6.57
CA GLU A 156 15.18 8.76 6.36
C GLU A 156 16.14 7.63 5.95
N GLY A 157 16.02 6.44 6.57
CA GLY A 157 16.77 5.25 6.18
C GLY A 157 16.46 4.84 4.74
N THR A 158 15.19 4.89 4.33
CA THR A 158 14.77 4.62 2.95
C THR A 158 15.36 5.64 1.97
N LYS A 159 15.35 6.94 2.32
CA LYS A 159 16.03 7.98 1.54
C LYS A 159 17.54 7.72 1.42
N ALA A 160 18.18 7.34 2.52
CA ALA A 160 19.62 7.05 2.54
C ALA A 160 20.00 5.84 1.65
N GLN A 161 19.07 4.94 1.37
CA GLN A 161 19.22 3.85 0.38
C GLN A 161 18.98 4.31 -1.08
N GLY A 162 18.74 5.61 -1.29
CA GLY A 162 18.63 6.20 -2.61
C GLY A 162 17.20 6.30 -3.15
N ALA A 163 16.18 6.17 -2.31
CA ALA A 163 14.81 6.39 -2.75
C ALA A 163 14.58 7.81 -3.28
N GLU A 164 13.80 7.94 -4.34
CA GLU A 164 13.40 9.18 -5.00
C GLU A 164 11.92 9.51 -4.79
N ILE A 165 11.13 8.49 -4.46
CA ILE A 165 9.70 8.54 -4.16
C ILE A 165 9.40 7.47 -3.11
N ILE A 166 8.41 7.69 -2.25
CA ILE A 166 7.92 6.69 -1.29
C ILE A 166 6.48 6.32 -1.61
N VAL A 167 6.20 5.03 -1.63
CA VAL A 167 4.85 4.46 -1.63
C VAL A 167 4.58 3.80 -0.28
N ASP A 168 3.41 4.04 0.29
CA ASP A 168 2.99 3.53 1.60
C ASP A 168 1.61 2.88 1.52
N MET A 169 1.54 1.62 1.91
CA MET A 169 0.30 0.85 2.00
C MET A 169 -0.26 0.99 3.41
N ALA A 170 -1.44 1.61 3.58
CA ALA A 170 -1.97 1.94 4.89
C ALA A 170 -3.33 1.31 5.20
N ALA A 171 -3.58 1.10 6.49
CA ALA A 171 -4.86 0.82 7.11
C ALA A 171 -5.02 1.73 8.34
N TRP A 172 -5.01 3.05 8.13
CA TRP A 172 -4.93 4.05 9.18
C TRP A 172 -6.05 5.10 9.08
N PRO A 173 -7.17 4.89 9.77
CA PRO A 173 -8.19 5.92 9.89
C PRO A 173 -7.77 6.97 10.94
N PRO A 174 -7.99 8.28 10.71
CA PRO A 174 -7.68 9.35 11.66
C PRO A 174 -8.69 9.42 12.80
N THR A 175 -8.73 8.38 13.63
CA THR A 175 -9.63 8.27 14.78
C THR A 175 -8.95 8.71 16.09
N GLN A 176 -9.73 8.87 17.16
CA GLN A 176 -9.17 9.14 18.49
C GLN A 176 -8.25 8.01 18.99
N VAL A 177 -8.49 6.77 18.55
CA VAL A 177 -7.69 5.61 18.96
C VAL A 177 -6.36 5.55 18.19
N CYS A 178 -6.40 5.79 16.86
CA CYS A 178 -5.22 5.70 16.01
C CYS A 178 -4.44 7.02 15.89
N GLY A 179 -5.06 8.14 16.26
CA GLY A 179 -4.52 9.47 15.98
C GLY A 179 -4.61 9.84 14.50
N ASN A 180 -4.27 11.08 14.19
CA ASN A 180 -4.24 11.58 12.80
C ASN A 180 -2.84 11.41 12.21
N PRO A 181 -2.64 10.57 11.18
CA PRO A 181 -1.32 10.32 10.61
C PRO A 181 -0.85 11.46 9.68
N LEU A 182 -1.75 12.29 9.17
CA LEU A 182 -1.43 13.30 8.15
C LEU A 182 -0.28 14.25 8.55
N PRO A 183 -0.19 14.78 9.79
CA PRO A 183 0.94 15.62 10.16
C PRO A 183 2.30 14.92 10.06
N ALA A 184 2.37 13.62 10.41
CA ALA A 184 3.60 12.83 10.28
C ALA A 184 3.96 12.59 8.81
N TRP A 185 2.99 12.27 7.96
CA TRP A 185 3.19 12.09 6.53
C TRP A 185 3.67 13.37 5.83
N LEU A 186 3.06 14.52 6.17
CA LEU A 186 3.52 15.84 5.67
C LEU A 186 4.95 16.12 6.10
N HIS A 187 5.28 15.84 7.36
CA HIS A 187 6.64 16.02 7.89
C HIS A 187 7.65 15.13 7.17
N ALA A 188 7.34 13.84 6.99
CA ALA A 188 8.19 12.90 6.27
C ALA A 188 8.48 13.38 4.83
N SER A 189 7.46 13.80 4.09
CA SER A 189 7.64 14.36 2.73
C SER A 189 8.51 15.63 2.74
N LYS A 190 8.30 16.51 3.72
CA LYS A 190 9.06 17.77 3.83
C LYS A 190 10.55 17.52 4.11
N VAL A 191 10.89 16.64 5.07
CA VAL A 191 12.30 16.41 5.46
C VAL A 191 13.05 15.54 4.47
N THR A 192 12.33 14.68 3.76
CA THR A 192 12.92 13.85 2.69
C THR A 192 12.97 14.55 1.35
N ASP A 193 12.20 15.63 1.14
CA ASP A 193 12.00 16.30 -0.16
C ASP A 193 11.52 15.33 -1.26
N MET A 194 10.74 14.31 -0.86
CA MET A 194 10.19 13.31 -1.75
C MET A 194 8.68 13.40 -1.83
N THR A 195 8.14 13.01 -2.98
CA THR A 195 6.71 12.69 -3.07
C THR A 195 6.43 11.43 -2.26
N ILE A 196 5.39 11.48 -1.43
CA ILE A 196 4.87 10.35 -0.66
C ILE A 196 3.45 10.06 -1.12
N ILE A 197 3.21 8.80 -1.47
CA ILE A 197 1.93 8.30 -1.94
C ILE A 197 1.42 7.28 -0.93
N VAL A 198 0.28 7.57 -0.29
CA VAL A 198 -0.35 6.68 0.69
C VAL A 198 -1.64 6.12 0.12
N CYS A 199 -1.70 4.80 -0.06
CA CYS A 199 -2.92 4.07 -0.40
C CYS A 199 -3.55 3.51 0.87
N ASN A 200 -4.68 4.09 1.29
CA ASN A 200 -5.41 3.69 2.50
C ASN A 200 -6.69 2.94 2.16
N GLN A 201 -7.28 2.28 3.15
CA GLN A 201 -8.57 1.59 3.07
C GLN A 201 -9.74 2.52 3.39
N THR A 202 -10.93 2.10 3.00
CA THR A 202 -12.21 2.60 3.48
C THR A 202 -13.03 1.45 4.09
N GLY A 203 -14.27 1.71 4.49
CA GLY A 203 -15.28 0.70 4.78
C GLY A 203 -15.80 0.64 6.21
N SER A 204 -16.40 -0.51 6.54
CA SER A 204 -17.26 -0.73 7.69
C SER A 204 -16.59 -0.43 9.03
N PRO A 205 -17.32 0.18 9.98
CA PRO A 205 -16.83 0.55 11.30
C PRO A 205 -16.90 -0.58 12.34
N GLU A 206 -17.09 -1.84 11.96
CA GLU A 206 -17.29 -2.94 12.92
C GLU A 206 -16.19 -3.03 13.99
N TRP A 207 -14.93 -2.83 13.58
CA TRP A 207 -13.78 -2.85 14.50
C TRP A 207 -13.16 -1.46 14.69
N MET A 208 -13.15 -0.68 13.64
CA MET A 208 -12.61 0.67 13.58
C MET A 208 -13.18 1.35 12.34
N ASP A 209 -13.56 2.61 12.46
CA ASP A 209 -14.15 3.35 11.34
C ASP A 209 -13.11 3.65 10.25
N MET A 210 -13.01 2.74 9.29
CA MET A 210 -12.15 2.91 8.11
C MET A 210 -12.76 3.90 7.10
N SER A 211 -14.04 4.26 7.20
CA SER A 211 -14.68 5.20 6.26
C SER A 211 -14.07 6.60 6.29
N VAL A 212 -13.39 6.95 7.38
CA VAL A 212 -12.65 8.21 7.52
C VAL A 212 -11.16 8.09 7.10
N GLY A 213 -10.73 6.91 6.65
CA GLY A 213 -9.39 6.70 6.11
C GLY A 213 -9.15 7.57 4.88
N GLN A 214 -7.93 8.07 4.73
CA GLN A 214 -7.58 8.95 3.62
C GLN A 214 -6.46 8.34 2.77
N SER A 215 -6.69 8.24 1.45
CA SER A 215 -5.61 8.05 0.47
C SER A 215 -5.11 9.42 0.03
N VAL A 216 -3.79 9.63 0.14
CA VAL A 216 -3.22 10.97 -0.08
C VAL A 216 -1.98 10.92 -0.97
N VAL A 217 -1.72 12.04 -1.65
CA VAL A 217 -0.44 12.32 -2.31
C VAL A 217 0.11 13.61 -1.74
N ILE A 218 1.33 13.54 -1.24
CA ILE A 218 2.03 14.64 -0.58
C ILE A 218 3.32 14.91 -1.34
N ASP A 219 3.58 16.15 -1.66
CA ASP A 219 4.78 16.56 -2.37
C ASP A 219 5.44 17.74 -1.66
N GLN A 220 6.71 17.60 -1.30
CA GLN A 220 7.50 18.63 -0.58
C GLN A 220 6.83 19.13 0.71
N GLY A 221 6.17 18.25 1.44
CA GLY A 221 5.46 18.58 2.68
C GLY A 221 4.11 19.26 2.48
N GLU A 222 3.61 19.35 1.25
CA GLU A 222 2.29 19.89 0.91
C GLU A 222 1.34 18.77 0.47
N LEU A 223 0.13 18.77 1.03
CA LEU A 223 -0.94 17.86 0.60
C LEU A 223 -1.42 18.28 -0.80
N LYS A 224 -1.15 17.46 -1.81
CA LYS A 224 -1.57 17.73 -3.20
C LYS A 224 -2.92 17.10 -3.51
N LEU A 225 -3.11 15.85 -3.13
CA LEU A 225 -4.34 15.11 -3.38
C LEU A 225 -4.78 14.41 -2.09
N ALA A 226 -6.09 14.39 -1.83
CA ALA A 226 -6.69 13.64 -0.74
C ALA A 226 -8.06 13.10 -1.16
N TYR A 227 -8.35 11.89 -0.74
CA TYR A 227 -9.65 11.26 -0.91
C TYR A 227 -10.02 10.46 0.34
N SER A 228 -11.25 10.56 0.76
CA SER A 228 -11.89 9.68 1.73
C SER A 228 -13.35 9.51 1.31
N GLY A 229 -13.91 8.34 1.50
CA GLY A 229 -15.29 8.08 1.13
C GLY A 229 -15.53 6.67 0.60
N GLU A 230 -16.43 6.56 -0.37
CA GLU A 230 -16.83 5.29 -0.98
C GLU A 230 -15.66 4.55 -1.64
N PRO A 231 -15.75 3.20 -1.77
CA PRO A 231 -14.73 2.42 -2.47
C PRO A 231 -14.52 2.91 -3.91
N ALA A 232 -13.27 3.17 -4.27
CA ALA A 232 -12.92 3.68 -5.59
C ALA A 232 -11.47 3.35 -5.98
N VAL A 233 -11.22 3.35 -7.28
CA VAL A 233 -9.89 3.47 -7.88
C VAL A 233 -9.62 4.95 -8.16
N LEU A 234 -8.54 5.48 -7.61
CA LEU A 234 -8.16 6.89 -7.67
C LEU A 234 -6.93 7.04 -8.57
N LEU A 235 -7.07 7.71 -9.71
CA LEU A 235 -5.95 7.90 -10.63
C LEU A 235 -5.44 9.34 -10.59
N PHE A 236 -4.13 9.49 -10.79
CA PHE A 236 -3.49 10.80 -10.94
C PHE A 236 -2.23 10.69 -11.81
N ASP A 237 -1.81 11.82 -12.37
CA ASP A 237 -0.61 11.92 -13.19
C ASP A 237 0.59 12.40 -12.36
N TYR A 238 1.72 11.74 -12.54
CA TYR A 238 3.00 12.03 -11.93
C TYR A 238 4.08 12.23 -12.99
N ASP A 239 4.85 13.28 -12.88
CA ASP A 239 6.02 13.54 -13.72
C ASP A 239 7.25 12.85 -13.11
N ALA A 240 7.68 11.75 -13.71
CA ALA A 240 8.82 10.98 -13.22
C ALA A 240 10.16 11.72 -13.40
N ASP A 241 10.30 12.56 -14.43
CA ASP A 241 11.51 13.33 -14.69
C ASP A 241 11.64 14.51 -13.72
N ALA A 242 10.54 15.26 -13.53
CA ALA A 242 10.48 16.36 -12.57
C ALA A 242 10.32 15.86 -11.12
N LYS A 243 9.90 14.61 -10.92
CA LYS A 243 9.58 13.99 -9.62
C LYS A 243 8.50 14.76 -8.87
N ARG A 244 7.40 15.09 -9.56
CA ARG A 244 6.32 15.95 -9.04
C ARG A 244 4.95 15.48 -9.49
N VAL A 245 3.97 15.74 -8.63
CA VAL A 245 2.56 15.53 -8.92
C VAL A 245 2.09 16.57 -9.94
N GLN A 246 1.44 16.12 -11.02
CA GLN A 246 0.88 17.00 -12.05
C GLN A 246 -0.62 17.25 -11.86
N SER A 247 -1.35 16.27 -11.35
CA SER A 247 -2.79 16.38 -11.13
C SER A 247 -3.15 17.34 -9.99
N ILE A 248 -4.27 18.03 -10.13
CA ILE A 248 -4.87 18.89 -9.10
C ILE A 248 -6.03 18.22 -8.37
N ALA A 249 -6.50 17.09 -8.87
CA ALA A 249 -7.53 16.24 -8.29
C ALA A 249 -7.34 14.80 -8.75
N TYR A 250 -7.89 13.83 -8.02
CA TYR A 250 -7.99 12.46 -8.51
C TYR A 250 -9.05 12.35 -9.61
N ASP A 251 -8.78 11.48 -10.60
CA ASP A 251 -9.81 10.90 -11.44
C ASP A 251 -10.38 9.69 -10.70
N VAL A 252 -11.66 9.74 -10.32
CA VAL A 252 -12.28 8.81 -9.37
C VAL A 252 -13.20 7.85 -10.08
N HIS A 253 -12.93 6.55 -9.98
CA HIS A 253 -13.73 5.47 -10.54
C HIS A 253 -14.28 4.59 -9.41
N TYR A 254 -15.59 4.68 -9.15
CA TYR A 254 -16.27 3.87 -8.14
C TYR A 254 -16.33 2.39 -8.53
N ILE A 255 -16.29 1.50 -7.52
CA ILE A 255 -16.24 0.05 -7.73
C ILE A 255 -17.22 -0.68 -6.81
#